data_e5cd4832f8e2ef751b27b63771b27045
#
_entry.id   e5cd4832f8e2ef751b27b63771b27045
#
_cell.length_a   1.000
_cell.length_b   1.000
_cell.length_c   1.000
_cell.angle_alpha   90.00
_cell.angle_beta   90.00
_cell.angle_gamma   90.00
#
_symmetry.space_group_name_H-M   'P 1'
#
loop_
_entity.id
_entity.type
_entity.pdbx_description
1 polymer ?
#
loop_
_entity_poly.entity_id
_entity_poly.type
_entity_poly.pdbx_seq_one_letter_code
_entity_poly.pdbx_strand_id
1 'polypeptide(L)' 'MAGWGDDPELERLRALIDEGWEVTEIIEDPKAPGGPSDIVRLTKDGQTAEVTSDHLAFHRYVEYLREEGRT' A
#
# COMPACT_ATOMS: atom_id res chain seq x y z
N MET A 1 -12.26 2.88 -17.69
CA MET A 1 -11.44 2.87 -17.10
C MET A 1 -10.39 1.91 -16.90
N ALA A 2 -9.36 2.17 -16.62
CA ALA A 2 -8.26 1.30 -16.63
C ALA A 2 -8.35 0.28 -15.54
N GLY A 3 -7.74 -0.83 -15.73
CA GLY A 3 -7.85 -1.93 -14.85
C GLY A 3 -7.28 -1.71 -13.47
N TRP A 4 -6.49 -0.67 -13.28
CA TRP A 4 -5.96 -0.45 -11.98
C TRP A 4 -7.03 -0.02 -11.00
N GLY A 5 -8.11 0.56 -11.45
CA GLY A 5 -9.11 1.14 -10.60
C GLY A 5 -9.95 0.14 -9.86
N ASP A 6 -9.69 -1.15 -10.09
CA ASP A 6 -10.52 -2.16 -9.46
C ASP A 6 -10.13 -2.48 -8.03
N ASP A 7 -9.02 -1.97 -7.56
CA ASP A 7 -8.59 -2.24 -6.20
C ASP A 7 -8.76 -0.99 -5.34
N PRO A 8 -9.83 -0.92 -4.54
CA PRO A 8 -10.05 0.27 -3.70
C PRO A 8 -8.94 0.50 -2.68
N GLU A 9 -8.25 -0.55 -2.26
CA GLU A 9 -7.15 -0.38 -1.31
C GLU A 9 -5.97 0.31 -1.98
N LEU A 10 -5.69 -0.03 -3.23
CA LEU A 10 -4.63 0.64 -3.96
C LEU A 10 -4.95 2.11 -4.15
N GLU A 11 -6.19 2.42 -4.50
CA GLU A 11 -6.59 3.81 -4.66
C GLU A 11 -6.48 4.58 -3.36
N ARG A 12 -6.85 3.93 -2.26
CA ARG A 12 -6.73 4.57 -0.96
C ARG A 12 -5.27 4.86 -0.63
N LEU A 13 -4.39 3.90 -0.90
CA LEU A 13 -2.96 4.08 -0.63
C LEU A 13 -2.42 5.27 -1.43
N ARG A 14 -2.75 5.33 -2.72
CA ARG A 14 -2.29 6.41 -3.56
C ARG A 14 -2.82 7.76 -3.09
N ALA A 15 -4.08 7.80 -2.67
CA ALA A 15 -4.67 9.03 -2.18
C ALA A 15 -3.97 9.52 -0.92
N LEU A 16 -3.63 8.62 -0.02
CA LEU A 16 -2.91 8.98 1.20
C LEU A 16 -1.55 9.57 0.86
N ILE A 17 -0.83 8.94 -0.06
CA ILE A 17 0.48 9.45 -0.46
C ILE A 17 0.33 10.82 -1.11
N ASP A 18 -0.69 11.02 -1.93
CA ASP A 18 -0.95 12.32 -2.53
C ASP A 18 -1.26 13.40 -1.49
N GLU A 19 -1.83 13.02 -0.38
CA GLU A 19 -2.14 13.96 0.69
C GLU A 19 -0.96 14.27 1.58
N GLY A 20 0.17 13.64 1.32
CA GLY A 20 1.37 13.93 2.09
C GLY A 20 1.71 12.91 3.16
N TRP A 21 0.99 11.81 3.22
CA TRP A 21 1.33 10.75 4.18
C TRP A 21 2.63 10.08 3.77
N GLU A 22 3.42 9.72 4.76
CA GLU A 22 4.70 9.07 4.53
C GLU A 22 4.63 7.60 4.83
N VAL A 23 5.16 6.77 3.93
CA VAL A 23 5.22 5.33 4.16
C VAL A 23 6.32 5.05 5.16
N THR A 24 5.96 4.45 6.29
CA THR A 24 6.93 4.16 7.34
C THR A 24 7.26 2.68 7.44
N GLU A 25 6.39 1.82 6.94
CA GLU A 25 6.65 0.39 7.01
C GLU A 25 5.89 -0.34 5.93
N ILE A 26 6.52 -1.35 5.33
CA ILE A 26 5.87 -2.25 4.38
C ILE A 26 6.09 -3.65 4.90
N ILE A 27 5.01 -4.40 5.08
CA ILE A 27 5.05 -5.77 5.56
C ILE A 27 4.46 -6.66 4.49
N GLU A 28 5.18 -7.71 4.11
CA GLU A 28 4.66 -8.71 3.19
C GLU A 28 4.33 -9.96 3.98
N ASP A 29 3.08 -10.38 3.91
CA ASP A 29 2.62 -11.55 4.63
C ASP A 29 2.26 -12.65 3.63
N PRO A 30 3.17 -13.58 3.35
CA PRO A 30 2.91 -14.62 2.36
C PRO A 30 1.95 -15.69 2.85
N LYS A 31 1.65 -15.70 4.14
CA LYS A 31 0.80 -16.73 4.73
C LYS A 31 -0.53 -16.20 5.22
N ALA A 32 -0.90 -15.02 4.80
CA ALA A 32 -2.17 -14.45 5.23
C ALA A 32 -3.33 -15.34 4.77
N PRO A 33 -4.40 -15.39 5.54
CA PRO A 33 -5.59 -16.11 5.10
C PRO A 33 -6.08 -15.54 3.79
N GLY A 34 -6.38 -16.41 2.83
CA GLY A 34 -6.85 -15.97 1.54
C GLY A 34 -5.74 -15.66 0.54
N GLY A 35 -4.47 -15.82 0.93
CA GLY A 35 -3.35 -15.63 0.03
C GLY A 35 -2.40 -14.56 0.51
N PRO A 36 -1.28 -14.39 -0.18
CA PRO A 36 -0.29 -13.38 0.21
C PRO A 36 -0.90 -11.98 0.22
N SER A 37 -0.55 -11.20 1.23
CA SER A 37 -1.04 -9.83 1.36
C SER A 37 0.12 -8.90 1.67
N ASP A 38 -0.06 -7.63 1.30
CA ASP A 38 0.88 -6.59 1.66
C ASP A 38 0.20 -5.59 2.57
N ILE A 39 0.92 -5.13 3.57
CA ILE A 39 0.43 -4.14 4.52
C ILE A 39 1.34 -2.94 4.44
N VAL A 40 0.77 -1.76 4.19
CA VAL A 40 1.54 -0.52 4.13
C VAL A 40 1.09 0.38 5.26
N ARG A 41 2.04 0.80 6.08
CA ARG A 41 1.76 1.69 7.19
C ARG A 41 2.29 3.08 6.88
N LEU A 42 1.47 4.09 7.12
CA LEU A 42 1.81 5.46 6.80
C LEU A 42 1.56 6.36 8.00
N THR A 43 2.29 7.47 8.06
CA THR A 43 2.08 8.44 9.12
C THR A 43 2.01 9.85 8.55
N LYS A 44 1.28 10.71 9.24
CA LYS A 44 1.20 12.12 8.91
C LYS A 44 0.75 12.87 10.16
N ASP A 45 1.52 13.88 10.56
CA ASP A 45 1.18 14.75 11.69
C ASP A 45 0.85 13.98 12.96
N GLY A 46 1.61 12.92 13.22
CA GLY A 46 1.40 12.13 14.43
C GLY A 46 0.29 11.10 14.31
N GLN A 47 -0.37 11.02 13.16
CA GLN A 47 -1.42 10.04 12.93
C GLN A 47 -0.87 8.86 12.14
N THR A 48 -1.49 7.70 12.30
CA THR A 48 -1.07 6.48 11.61
C THR A 48 -2.24 5.93 10.81
N ALA A 49 -1.95 5.49 9.59
CA ALA A 49 -2.93 4.80 8.76
C ALA A 49 -2.31 3.51 8.25
N GLU A 50 -3.17 2.55 7.92
CA GLU A 50 -2.71 1.26 7.45
C GLU A 50 -3.60 0.81 6.31
N VAL A 51 -2.99 0.32 5.24
CA VAL A 51 -3.73 -0.16 4.07
C VAL A 51 -3.23 -1.57 3.77
N THR A 52 -4.15 -2.50 3.61
CA THR A 52 -3.82 -3.90 3.36
C THR A 52 -4.54 -4.39 2.12
N SER A 53 -3.86 -5.13 1.28
CA SER A 53 -4.48 -5.70 0.09
C SER A 53 -3.74 -6.93 -0.36
N ASP A 54 -4.47 -7.87 -0.97
CA ASP A 54 -3.88 -9.06 -1.57
C ASP A 54 -3.88 -8.98 -3.11
N HIS A 55 -4.19 -7.83 -3.66
CA HIS A 55 -4.26 -7.64 -5.11
C HIS A 55 -2.87 -7.54 -5.72
N LEU A 56 -2.71 -8.12 -6.90
CA LEU A 56 -1.43 -8.04 -7.59
C LEU A 56 -1.05 -6.59 -7.90
N ALA A 57 -2.02 -5.78 -8.29
CA ALA A 57 -1.74 -4.38 -8.58
C ALA A 57 -1.20 -3.64 -7.36
N PHE A 58 -1.75 -3.95 -6.20
CA PHE A 58 -1.26 -3.37 -4.95
C PHE A 58 0.18 -3.81 -4.68
N HIS A 59 0.45 -5.08 -4.85
CA HIS A 59 1.80 -5.61 -4.64
C HIS A 59 2.81 -4.93 -5.56
N ARG A 60 2.45 -4.73 -6.83
CA ARG A 60 3.35 -4.07 -7.78
C ARG A 60 3.63 -2.63 -7.37
N TYR A 61 2.62 -1.94 -6.86
CA TYR A 61 2.81 -0.58 -6.40
C TYR A 61 3.71 -0.54 -5.16
N VAL A 62 3.56 -1.53 -4.28
CA VAL A 62 4.42 -1.65 -3.11
C VAL A 62 5.88 -1.83 -3.53
N GLU A 63 6.13 -2.66 -4.54
CA GLU A 63 7.48 -2.84 -5.04
C GLU A 63 8.04 -1.55 -5.62
N TYR A 64 7.19 -0.80 -6.32
CA TYR A 64 7.59 0.50 -6.85
C TYR A 64 8.01 1.45 -5.71
N LEU A 65 7.24 1.47 -4.63
CA LEU A 65 7.56 2.32 -3.48
C LEU A 65 8.91 1.93 -2.88
N ARG A 66 9.19 0.65 -2.80
CA ARG A 66 10.47 0.19 -2.27
C ARG A 66 11.63 0.62 -3.16
N GLU A 67 11.45 0.53 -4.47
CA GLU A 67 12.49 0.92 -5.40
C GLU A 67 12.75 2.42 -5.35
N GLU A 68 11.73 3.18 -5.02
CA GLU A 68 11.88 4.63 -4.86
C GLU A 68 12.50 5.01 -3.53
N GLY A 69 12.74 4.03 -2.67
CA GLY A 69 13.33 4.31 -1.37
C GLY A 69 12.38 4.91 -0.37
N ARG A 70 11.10 4.63 -0.51
CA ARG A 70 10.11 5.23 0.39
C ARG A 70 9.92 4.46 1.67
N THR A 71 10.65 3.37 1.84
CA THR A 71 10.62 2.66 3.11
C THR A 71 11.97 2.15 3.42
#